data_3a057a4cf6d0bd75880faaa4200dddbb
#
_entry.id   3a057a4cf6d0bd75880faaa4200dddbb
#
_cell.length_a   1.000
_cell.length_b   1.000
_cell.length_c   1.000
_cell.angle_alpha   90.00
_cell.angle_beta   90.00
_cell.angle_gamma   90.00
#
_symmetry.space_group_name_H-M   'P 1'
#
loop_
_entity.id
_entity.type
_entity.pdbx_description
1 polymer ?
#
loop_
_entity_poly.entity_id
_entity_poly.type
_entity_poly.pdbx_seq_one_letter_code
_entity_poly.pdbx_strand_id
1 'polypeptide(L)'
;FGIGAGMGQGFGYVLSKIGMDHYIADVPTTVLPSVIDSLPFASNLIRCVAGLICFSLWLVMRRDLPHLRQSIHNQRGLIAMLIAVFSGPVIGVGFSLMAANYVEAGIASTIMAMTPIIILLPSRWLFNQPITFKGVIGAIVSVIGVSLFFLL
;
A
#
# COMPACT_ATOMS: atom_id res chain seq x y z
N PHE A 1 -6.24 11.00 11.49
CA PHE A 1 -5.95 9.60 11.07
C PHE A 1 -5.32 9.54 9.67
N GLY A 2 -5.82 10.28 8.65
CA GLY A 2 -5.30 10.26 7.27
C GLY A 2 -3.83 10.66 7.16
N ILE A 3 -3.40 11.71 7.85
CA ILE A 3 -1.99 12.14 7.86
C ILE A 3 -1.07 11.04 8.43
N GLY A 4 -1.45 10.45 9.56
CA GLY A 4 -0.68 9.34 10.15
C GLY A 4 -0.59 8.11 9.24
N ALA A 5 -1.68 7.76 8.56
CA ALA A 5 -1.69 6.68 7.58
C ALA A 5 -0.78 6.99 6.37
N GLY A 6 -0.82 8.22 5.86
CA GLY A 6 0.04 8.67 4.77
C GLY A 6 1.52 8.65 5.14
N MET A 7 1.87 9.15 6.33
CA MET A 7 3.25 9.08 6.85
C MET A 7 3.72 7.64 7.00
N GLY A 8 2.90 6.77 7.62
CA GLY A 8 3.23 5.35 7.78
C GLY A 8 3.44 4.63 6.45
N GLN A 9 2.61 4.94 5.44
CA GLN A 9 2.75 4.39 4.09
C GLN A 9 4.04 4.87 3.42
N GLY A 10 4.34 6.17 3.50
CA GLY A 10 5.55 6.76 2.94
C GLY A 10 6.83 6.19 3.57
N PHE A 11 6.91 6.18 4.90
CA PHE A 11 8.04 5.57 5.61
C PHE A 11 8.20 4.08 5.26
N GLY A 12 7.09 3.33 5.24
CA GLY A 12 7.12 1.91 4.89
C GLY A 12 7.62 1.67 3.46
N TYR A 13 7.28 2.54 2.52
CA TYR A 13 7.74 2.49 1.14
C TYR A 13 9.25 2.76 1.04
N VAL A 14 9.74 3.83 1.65
CA VAL A 14 11.16 4.20 1.66
C VAL A 14 12.01 3.11 2.33
N LEU A 15 11.58 2.61 3.51
CA LEU A 15 12.29 1.51 4.19
C LEU A 15 12.36 0.24 3.33
N SER A 16 11.28 -0.10 2.63
CA SER A 16 11.25 -1.25 1.71
C SER A 16 12.24 -1.07 0.56
N LYS A 17 12.30 0.14 -0.01
CA LYS A 17 13.23 0.46 -1.09
C LYS A 17 14.69 0.33 -0.61
N ILE A 18 15.04 0.96 0.51
CA ILE A 18 16.38 0.88 1.09
C ILE A 18 16.77 -0.58 1.39
N GLY A 19 15.84 -1.36 1.96
CA GLY A 19 16.09 -2.77 2.26
C GLY A 19 16.34 -3.61 1.00
N MET A 20 15.58 -3.35 -0.07
CA MET A 20 15.80 -4.02 -1.36
C MET A 20 17.14 -3.62 -1.99
N ASP A 21 17.50 -2.35 -1.96
CA ASP A 21 18.76 -1.85 -2.52
C ASP A 21 19.97 -2.43 -1.78
N HIS A 22 19.93 -2.53 -0.45
CA HIS A 22 20.96 -3.21 0.34
C HIS A 22 21.07 -4.70 -0.01
N TYR A 23 19.94 -5.38 -0.13
CA TYR A 23 19.95 -6.80 -0.48
C TYR A 23 20.54 -7.03 -1.88
N ILE A 24 20.20 -6.19 -2.85
CA ILE A 24 20.75 -6.26 -4.22
C ILE A 24 22.27 -6.03 -4.22
N ALA A 25 22.78 -5.14 -3.35
CA ALA A 25 24.21 -4.88 -3.25
C ALA A 25 25.00 -6.07 -2.70
N ASP A 26 24.41 -6.89 -1.82
CA ASP A 26 25.07 -8.03 -1.17
C ASP A 26 24.93 -9.34 -1.94
N VAL A 27 24.00 -9.44 -2.89
CA VAL A 27 23.74 -10.67 -3.66
C VAL A 27 24.77 -10.82 -4.80
N PRO A 28 25.36 -12.02 -4.98
CA PRO A 28 26.24 -12.30 -6.12
C PRO A 28 25.53 -12.05 -7.45
N THR A 29 26.24 -11.45 -8.39
CA THR A 29 25.72 -11.08 -9.72
C THR A 29 25.18 -12.28 -10.53
N THR A 30 25.61 -13.47 -10.21
CA THR A 30 25.17 -14.72 -10.87
C THR A 30 23.72 -15.10 -10.54
N VAL A 31 23.22 -14.72 -9.36
CA VAL A 31 21.87 -15.08 -8.87
C VAL A 31 20.90 -13.90 -9.02
N LEU A 32 21.43 -12.69 -9.19
CA LEU A 32 20.67 -11.45 -9.24
C LEU A 32 19.49 -11.47 -10.25
N PRO A 33 19.63 -11.97 -11.50
CA PRO A 33 18.53 -11.96 -12.46
C PRO A 33 17.32 -12.78 -12.03
N SER A 34 17.52 -13.84 -11.25
CA SER A 34 16.42 -14.69 -10.77
C SER A 34 15.72 -14.14 -9.53
N VAL A 35 16.37 -13.26 -8.80
CA VAL A 35 15.86 -12.74 -7.52
C VAL A 35 15.22 -11.37 -7.68
N ILE A 36 15.68 -10.55 -8.62
CA ILE A 36 15.27 -9.14 -8.75
C ILE A 36 13.76 -8.98 -8.96
N ASP A 37 13.11 -9.87 -9.69
CA ASP A 37 11.68 -9.82 -9.96
C ASP A 37 10.83 -10.29 -8.76
N SER A 38 11.38 -11.17 -7.92
CA SER A 38 10.67 -11.70 -6.75
C SER A 38 10.90 -10.87 -5.48
N LEU A 39 11.96 -10.08 -5.44
CA LEU A 39 12.36 -9.28 -4.29
C LEU A 39 11.26 -8.29 -3.80
N PRO A 40 10.54 -7.56 -4.68
CA PRO A 40 9.45 -6.68 -4.27
C PRO A 40 8.33 -7.43 -3.56
N PHE A 41 7.99 -8.62 -4.03
CA PHE A 41 6.95 -9.46 -3.41
C PHE A 41 7.40 -10.00 -2.06
N ALA A 42 8.68 -10.41 -1.93
CA ALA A 42 9.26 -10.82 -0.65
C ALA A 42 9.27 -9.66 0.36
N SER A 43 9.68 -8.48 -0.05
CA SER A 43 9.64 -7.27 0.78
C SER A 43 8.21 -6.93 1.23
N ASN A 44 7.24 -7.05 0.32
CA ASN A 44 5.84 -6.85 0.65
C ASN A 44 5.31 -7.89 1.64
N LEU A 45 5.72 -9.16 1.49
CA LEU A 45 5.35 -10.23 2.43
C LEU A 45 5.86 -9.93 3.84
N ILE A 46 7.09 -9.48 3.99
CA ILE A 46 7.66 -9.07 5.29
C ILE A 46 6.83 -7.94 5.90
N ARG A 47 6.44 -6.94 5.12
CA ARG A 47 5.55 -5.85 5.57
C ARG A 47 4.19 -6.36 6.03
N CYS A 48 3.60 -7.29 5.29
CA CYS A 48 2.32 -7.89 5.65
C CYS A 48 2.41 -8.68 6.96
N VAL A 49 3.48 -9.45 7.16
CA VAL A 49 3.72 -10.20 8.41
C VAL A 49 3.92 -9.25 9.59
N ALA A 50 4.74 -8.23 9.43
CA ALA A 50 4.95 -7.21 10.46
C ALA A 50 3.63 -6.48 10.80
N GLY A 51 2.85 -6.10 9.79
CA GLY A 51 1.53 -5.51 9.97
C GLY A 51 0.55 -6.44 10.70
N LEU A 52 0.55 -7.72 10.35
CA LEU A 52 -0.28 -8.73 11.02
C LEU A 52 0.07 -8.84 12.51
N ILE A 53 1.36 -8.89 12.84
CA ILE A 53 1.81 -8.97 14.25
C ILE A 53 1.40 -7.71 15.01
N CYS A 54 1.69 -6.53 14.48
CA CYS A 54 1.34 -5.25 15.12
C CYS A 54 -0.17 -5.10 15.31
N PHE A 55 -0.96 -5.46 14.30
CA PHE A 55 -2.41 -5.34 14.35
C PHE A 55 -3.04 -6.36 15.29
N SER A 56 -2.51 -7.60 15.33
CA SER A 56 -2.93 -8.63 16.26
C SER A 56 -2.66 -8.22 17.71
N LEU A 57 -1.47 -7.67 17.98
CA LEU A 57 -1.12 -7.15 19.29
C LEU A 57 -2.05 -6.00 19.72
N TRP A 58 -2.35 -5.08 18.80
CA TRP A 58 -3.30 -3.99 19.04
C TRP A 58 -4.70 -4.50 19.37
N LEU A 59 -5.21 -5.51 18.64
CA LEU A 59 -6.51 -6.12 18.89
C LEU A 59 -6.58 -6.79 20.26
N VAL A 60 -5.52 -7.50 20.65
CA VAL A 60 -5.42 -8.13 21.99
C VAL A 60 -5.44 -7.05 23.07
N MET A 61 -4.69 -5.98 22.92
CA MET A 61 -4.66 -4.86 23.86
C MET A 61 -6.02 -4.16 23.99
N ARG A 62 -6.76 -4.03 22.90
CA ARG A 62 -8.11 -3.44 22.89
C ARG A 62 -9.20 -4.35 23.39
N ARG A 63 -8.92 -5.64 23.60
CA ARG A 63 -9.90 -6.68 23.97
C ARG A 63 -11.10 -6.79 23.00
N ASP A 64 -10.90 -6.43 21.73
CA ASP A 64 -11.94 -6.44 20.68
C ASP A 64 -12.08 -7.81 19.98
N LEU A 65 -11.49 -8.86 20.56
CA LEU A 65 -11.55 -10.25 20.08
C LEU A 65 -12.98 -10.79 19.84
N PRO A 66 -14.00 -10.45 20.67
CA PRO A 66 -15.37 -10.93 20.43
C PRO A 66 -15.95 -10.41 19.10
N HIS A 67 -15.68 -9.14 18.77
CA HIS A 67 -16.14 -8.54 17.51
C HIS A 67 -15.46 -9.16 16.31
N LEU A 68 -14.17 -9.49 16.41
CA LEU A 68 -13.44 -10.21 15.39
C LEU A 68 -14.04 -11.59 15.12
N ARG A 69 -14.34 -12.35 16.16
CA ARG A 69 -14.95 -13.68 16.04
C ARG A 69 -16.32 -13.63 15.34
N GLN A 70 -17.12 -12.62 15.62
CA GLN A 70 -18.40 -12.41 14.95
C GLN A 70 -18.23 -12.07 13.47
N SER A 71 -17.21 -11.27 13.13
CA SER A 71 -16.89 -10.89 11.74
C SER A 71 -16.43 -12.09 10.90
N ILE A 72 -15.63 -12.98 11.49
CA ILE A 72 -15.15 -14.20 10.82
C ILE A 72 -16.29 -15.17 10.50
N HIS A 73 -17.38 -15.15 11.29
CA HIS A 73 -18.54 -16.02 11.05
C HIS A 73 -19.36 -15.61 9.82
N ASN A 74 -19.19 -14.40 9.34
CA ASN A 74 -19.84 -13.92 8.10
C ASN A 74 -19.04 -14.35 6.86
N GLN A 75 -19.36 -15.51 6.28
CA GLN A 75 -18.64 -16.06 5.13
C GLN A 75 -18.58 -15.12 3.93
N ARG A 76 -19.65 -14.38 3.63
CA ARG A 76 -19.67 -13.44 2.51
C ARG A 76 -18.70 -12.26 2.74
N GLY A 77 -18.70 -11.72 3.96
CA GLY A 77 -17.76 -10.68 4.36
C GLY A 77 -16.32 -11.16 4.34
N LEU A 78 -16.06 -12.39 4.77
CA LEU A 78 -14.74 -13.00 4.77
C LEU A 78 -14.19 -13.17 3.34
N ILE A 79 -15.00 -13.68 2.41
CA ILE A 79 -14.62 -13.85 1.00
C ILE A 79 -14.31 -12.47 0.36
N ALA A 80 -15.18 -11.50 0.58
CA ALA A 80 -14.97 -10.15 0.06
C ALA A 80 -13.67 -9.53 0.62
N MET A 81 -13.40 -9.72 1.92
CA MET A 81 -12.17 -9.28 2.57
C MET A 81 -10.94 -9.99 1.99
N LEU A 82 -10.98 -11.30 1.77
CA LEU A 82 -9.87 -12.05 1.16
C LEU A 82 -9.57 -11.56 -0.25
N ILE A 83 -10.60 -11.34 -1.08
CA ILE A 83 -10.42 -10.78 -2.43
C ILE A 83 -9.81 -9.39 -2.36
N ALA A 84 -10.28 -8.54 -1.46
CA ALA A 84 -9.76 -7.19 -1.29
C ALA A 84 -8.30 -7.18 -0.82
N VAL A 85 -7.93 -8.06 0.13
CA VAL A 85 -6.55 -8.20 0.63
C VAL A 85 -5.63 -8.74 -0.46
N PHE A 86 -6.10 -9.70 -1.25
CA PHE A 86 -5.29 -10.24 -2.35
C PHE A 86 -5.07 -9.20 -3.46
N SER A 87 -6.12 -8.48 -3.86
CA SER A 87 -6.04 -7.49 -4.93
C SER A 87 -5.27 -6.22 -4.51
N GLY A 88 -5.47 -5.71 -3.30
CA GLY A 88 -4.84 -4.49 -2.82
C GLY A 88 -3.39 -4.72 -2.35
N PRO A 89 -3.18 -5.24 -1.14
CA PRO A 89 -1.84 -5.40 -0.57
C PRO A 89 -0.93 -6.34 -1.35
N VAL A 90 -1.43 -7.46 -1.85
CA VAL A 90 -0.55 -8.43 -2.53
C VAL A 90 -0.23 -7.99 -3.94
N ILE A 91 -1.24 -7.78 -4.77
CA ILE A 91 -1.04 -7.41 -6.18
C ILE A 91 -0.66 -5.93 -6.27
N GLY A 92 -1.44 -5.03 -5.70
CA GLY A 92 -1.25 -3.59 -5.84
C GLY A 92 0.09 -3.11 -5.28
N VAL A 93 0.41 -3.44 -4.03
CA VAL A 93 1.67 -3.01 -3.40
C VAL A 93 2.86 -3.78 -3.98
N GLY A 94 2.71 -5.07 -4.32
CA GLY A 94 3.75 -5.86 -4.97
C GLY A 94 4.20 -5.23 -6.29
N PHE A 95 3.27 -4.93 -7.19
CA PHE A 95 3.58 -4.25 -8.45
C PHE A 95 4.08 -2.82 -8.27
N SER A 96 3.60 -2.11 -7.25
CA SER A 96 4.10 -0.79 -6.92
C SER A 96 5.58 -0.80 -6.51
N LEU A 97 5.99 -1.77 -5.70
CA LEU A 97 7.38 -1.96 -5.32
C LEU A 97 8.24 -2.46 -6.49
N MET A 98 7.67 -3.32 -7.34
CA MET A 98 8.33 -3.75 -8.57
C MET A 98 8.60 -2.55 -9.50
N ALA A 99 7.62 -1.68 -9.72
CA ALA A 99 7.81 -0.46 -10.48
C ALA A 99 8.93 0.42 -9.92
N ALA A 100 9.06 0.51 -8.58
CA ALA A 100 10.11 1.26 -7.92
C ALA A 100 11.54 0.72 -8.17
N ASN A 101 11.68 -0.54 -8.58
CA ASN A 101 12.98 -1.09 -8.96
C ASN A 101 13.43 -0.64 -10.36
N TYR A 102 12.48 -0.37 -11.24
CA TYR A 102 12.77 0.02 -12.64
C TYR A 102 12.71 1.52 -12.89
N VAL A 103 12.10 2.27 -11.98
CA VAL A 103 11.90 3.72 -12.11
C VAL A 103 12.33 4.41 -10.83
N GLU A 104 12.82 5.65 -10.93
CA GLU A 104 13.13 6.46 -9.74
C GLU A 104 11.91 6.55 -8.81
N ALA A 105 12.16 6.41 -7.51
CA ALA A 105 11.11 6.37 -6.49
C ALA A 105 10.18 7.61 -6.54
N GLY A 106 10.70 8.74 -6.97
CA GLY A 106 9.94 9.97 -7.19
C GLY A 106 8.88 9.80 -8.27
N ILE A 107 9.24 9.27 -9.43
CA ILE A 107 8.31 9.07 -10.57
C ILE A 107 7.23 8.03 -10.18
N ALA A 108 7.63 6.92 -9.57
CA ALA A 108 6.67 5.91 -9.10
C ALA A 108 5.67 6.49 -8.09
N SER A 109 6.14 7.28 -7.12
CA SER A 109 5.27 7.89 -6.11
C SER A 109 4.31 8.93 -6.67
N THR A 110 4.67 9.66 -7.73
CA THR A 110 3.73 10.58 -8.41
C THR A 110 2.58 9.85 -9.08
N ILE A 111 2.87 8.78 -9.80
CA ILE A 111 1.82 7.97 -10.44
C ILE A 111 0.88 7.40 -9.36
N MET A 112 1.44 6.92 -8.25
CA MET A 112 0.64 6.43 -7.11
C MET A 112 -0.21 7.54 -6.46
N ALA A 113 0.28 8.77 -6.41
CA ALA A 113 -0.46 9.90 -5.85
C ALA A 113 -1.69 10.30 -6.69
N MET A 114 -1.79 9.87 -7.95
CA MET A 114 -2.99 10.03 -8.76
C MET A 114 -4.12 9.06 -8.37
N THR A 115 -3.82 8.02 -7.59
CA THR A 115 -4.79 6.99 -7.16
C THR A 115 -6.06 7.57 -6.51
N PRO A 116 -6.00 8.57 -5.59
CA PRO A 116 -7.20 9.15 -5.01
C PRO A 116 -8.14 9.80 -6.03
N ILE A 117 -7.58 10.36 -7.11
CA ILE A 117 -8.39 10.95 -8.19
C ILE A 117 -9.03 9.86 -9.03
N ILE A 118 -8.26 8.85 -9.39
CA ILE A 118 -8.73 7.74 -10.22
C ILE A 118 -9.84 6.96 -9.51
N ILE A 119 -9.75 6.77 -8.19
CA ILE A 119 -10.72 5.99 -7.43
C ILE A 119 -12.05 6.76 -7.19
N LEU A 120 -12.04 8.09 -7.29
CA LEU A 120 -13.25 8.91 -7.12
C LEU A 120 -14.34 8.58 -8.15
N LEU A 121 -13.96 8.33 -9.40
CA LEU A 121 -14.91 7.99 -10.46
C LEU A 121 -15.60 6.63 -10.24
N PRO A 122 -14.84 5.51 -10.07
CA PRO A 122 -15.43 4.21 -9.80
C PRO A 122 -16.22 4.16 -8.49
N SER A 123 -15.78 4.86 -7.44
CA SER A 123 -16.47 4.85 -6.16
C SER A 123 -17.86 5.49 -6.25
N ARG A 124 -18.01 6.54 -7.06
CA ARG A 124 -19.31 7.14 -7.35
C ARG A 124 -20.20 6.18 -8.12
N TRP A 125 -19.64 5.47 -9.10
CA TRP A 125 -20.39 4.64 -10.02
C TRP A 125 -20.83 3.30 -9.40
N LEU A 126 -19.93 2.66 -8.62
CA LEU A 126 -20.20 1.37 -7.98
C LEU A 126 -20.98 1.52 -6.66
N PHE A 127 -20.68 2.55 -5.87
CA PHE A 127 -21.19 2.67 -4.50
C PHE A 127 -22.22 3.80 -4.35
N ASN A 128 -22.56 4.53 -5.42
CA ASN A 128 -23.47 5.69 -5.39
C ASN A 128 -23.11 6.70 -4.28
N GLN A 129 -21.84 6.77 -3.91
CA GLN A 129 -21.38 7.71 -2.88
C GLN A 129 -21.32 9.13 -3.44
N PRO A 130 -21.88 10.13 -2.75
CA PRO A 130 -21.76 11.51 -3.18
C PRO A 130 -20.30 11.94 -3.12
N ILE A 131 -19.77 12.44 -4.25
CA ILE A 131 -18.43 13.04 -4.25
C ILE A 131 -18.49 14.29 -3.38
N THR A 132 -17.86 14.23 -2.23
CA THR A 132 -17.80 15.36 -1.31
C THR A 132 -16.80 16.39 -1.84
N PHE A 133 -17.18 17.68 -1.85
CA PHE A 133 -16.30 18.78 -2.26
C PHE A 133 -14.94 18.74 -1.53
N LYS A 134 -14.94 18.35 -0.25
CA LYS A 134 -13.73 18.15 0.54
C LYS A 134 -12.81 17.03 -0.02
N GLY A 135 -13.39 15.99 -0.57
CA GLY A 135 -12.64 14.88 -1.22
C GLY A 135 -11.94 15.34 -2.50
N VAL A 136 -12.62 16.18 -3.29
CA VAL A 136 -12.03 16.76 -4.51
C VAL A 136 -10.89 17.71 -4.18
N ILE A 137 -11.08 18.59 -3.19
CA ILE A 137 -9.99 19.49 -2.72
C ILE A 137 -8.80 18.67 -2.21
N GLY A 138 -9.04 17.64 -1.41
CA GLY A 138 -7.97 16.77 -0.91
C GLY A 138 -7.19 16.09 -2.04
N ALA A 139 -7.87 15.63 -3.07
CA ALA A 139 -7.24 15.03 -4.25
C ALA A 139 -6.39 16.04 -5.03
N ILE A 140 -6.90 17.26 -5.24
CA ILE A 140 -6.16 18.35 -5.90
C ILE A 140 -4.90 18.72 -5.09
N VAL A 141 -5.04 18.91 -3.78
CA VAL A 141 -3.91 19.23 -2.89
C VAL A 141 -2.87 18.12 -2.91
N SER A 142 -3.29 16.85 -2.96
CA SER A 142 -2.37 15.70 -3.07
C SER A 142 -1.56 15.76 -4.36
N VAL A 143 -2.20 16.04 -5.50
CA VAL A 143 -1.51 16.15 -6.80
C VAL A 143 -0.55 17.33 -6.82
N ILE A 144 -0.97 18.48 -6.31
CA ILE A 144 -0.10 19.67 -6.22
C ILE A 144 1.12 19.35 -5.35
N GLY A 145 0.92 18.72 -4.19
CA GLY A 145 2.01 18.34 -3.28
C GLY A 145 3.04 17.43 -3.94
N VAL A 146 2.59 16.48 -4.74
CA VAL A 146 3.49 15.57 -5.47
C VAL A 146 4.15 16.28 -6.65
N SER A 147 3.42 17.13 -7.38
CA SER A 147 3.99 17.93 -8.48
C SER A 147 5.09 18.87 -8.00
N LEU A 148 4.96 19.45 -6.80
CA LEU A 148 5.99 20.28 -6.19
C LEU A 148 7.29 19.49 -5.93
N PHE A 149 7.18 18.21 -5.60
CA PHE A 149 8.36 17.35 -5.40
C PHE A 149 9.19 17.15 -6.67
N PHE A 150 8.58 17.31 -7.84
CA PHE A 150 9.28 17.22 -9.13
C PHE A 150 9.91 18.56 -9.59
N LEU A 151 9.41 19.66 -9.05
CA LEU A 151 9.90 20.99 -9.41
C LEU A 151 11.09 21.45 -8.54
N LEU A 152 11.34 20.78 -7.43
CA LEU A 152 12.44 21.02 -6.49
C LEU A 152 13.56 20.00 -6.66
#